data_3e4464eceadef9c0ee4fae4ac6b4a837
#
_entry.id   3e4464eceadef9c0ee4fae4ac6b4a837
#
_cell.length_a   1.000
_cell.length_b   1.000
_cell.length_c   1.000
_cell.angle_alpha   90.00
_cell.angle_beta   90.00
_cell.angle_gamma   90.00
#
_symmetry.space_group_name_H-M   'P 1'
#
loop_
_entity.id
_entity.type
_entity.pdbx_description
1 polymer ?
#
loop_
_entity_poly.entity_id
_entity_poly.type
_entity_poly.pdbx_seq_one_letter_code
_entity_poly.pdbx_strand_id
1 'polypeptide(L)'
;MGKKRTIVNEWEKLTAPSNRRLNVGESVKMIKMDWSIDRITIVGTLNENIYYHTQNDVLILDFEQLMRVNEGNGHLKAVGNNGWQLVDQHEENIAYIEILKWQEGKGRIDFNPNKISQFLASSMKKFIHDLFLEPHFSRADVACDLIDVPDEFITQYRVVDPVSFKPIYGRSGKLETAYWGSRASERQIRMYNKKLEQEAKRKIVPKEVETWWRLELQLRRGKATDWYEMVQESLDSFASPHYFPEDVKTLDRVMIKGLLYDHSEWSTISRDLKYRLRKLLKQESQNDELTNHLRETFEESADELKRELDTWLLGLDVT
;
A
#
# COMPACT_ATOMS: atom_id res chain seq x y z
N MET A 1 -6.56 2.37 -34.68
CA MET A 1 -7.61 1.81 -33.81
C MET A 1 -7.14 0.45 -33.32
N GLY A 2 -6.43 0.41 -32.21
CA GLY A 2 -5.96 -0.83 -31.57
C GLY A 2 -7.11 -1.47 -30.82
N LYS A 3 -7.41 -2.73 -31.11
CA LYS A 3 -8.40 -3.53 -30.37
C LYS A 3 -7.89 -3.66 -28.93
N LYS A 4 -8.59 -3.05 -27.96
CA LYS A 4 -8.45 -3.42 -26.54
C LYS A 4 -8.80 -4.89 -26.43
N ARG A 5 -7.80 -5.76 -26.26
CA ARG A 5 -8.01 -7.16 -25.90
C ARG A 5 -8.67 -7.15 -24.53
N THR A 6 -9.84 -7.72 -24.42
CA THR A 6 -10.57 -7.86 -23.17
C THR A 6 -9.84 -8.87 -22.32
N ILE A 7 -9.07 -8.43 -21.34
CA ILE A 7 -8.29 -9.22 -20.37
C ILE A 7 -9.14 -10.31 -19.70
N VAL A 8 -10.43 -10.07 -19.61
CA VAL A 8 -11.45 -10.91 -18.98
C VAL A 8 -11.47 -12.35 -19.49
N ASN A 9 -11.31 -12.58 -20.80
CA ASN A 9 -11.38 -13.94 -21.37
C ASN A 9 -10.18 -14.84 -20.96
N GLU A 10 -9.09 -14.25 -20.47
CA GLU A 10 -7.91 -15.01 -20.08
C GLU A 10 -7.95 -15.38 -18.58
N TRP A 11 -8.52 -14.52 -17.75
CA TRP A 11 -8.74 -14.77 -16.33
C TRP A 11 -9.69 -15.95 -16.07
N GLU A 12 -10.75 -16.07 -16.86
CA GLU A 12 -11.69 -17.18 -16.78
C GLU A 12 -11.02 -18.52 -17.08
N LYS A 13 -10.01 -18.54 -17.97
CA LYS A 13 -9.25 -19.74 -18.29
C LYS A 13 -8.31 -20.20 -17.16
N LEU A 14 -7.80 -19.22 -16.37
CA LEU A 14 -6.89 -19.50 -15.26
C LEU A 14 -7.60 -19.98 -13.99
N THR A 15 -8.85 -19.58 -13.79
CA THR A 15 -9.63 -19.86 -12.58
C THR A 15 -10.61 -21.02 -12.73
N ALA A 16 -10.94 -21.43 -13.96
CA ALA A 16 -11.89 -22.52 -14.19
C ALA A 16 -11.27 -23.90 -13.92
N PRO A 17 -11.90 -24.77 -13.11
CA PRO A 17 -11.56 -26.19 -13.10
C PRO A 17 -11.76 -26.75 -14.51
N SER A 18 -10.86 -27.63 -14.96
CA SER A 18 -10.75 -28.12 -16.34
C SER A 18 -12.02 -28.74 -16.96
N ASN A 19 -13.13 -28.83 -16.23
CA ASN A 19 -14.39 -29.48 -16.62
C ASN A 19 -15.65 -28.60 -16.53
N ARG A 20 -15.54 -27.28 -16.30
CA ARG A 20 -16.74 -26.39 -16.36
C ARG A 20 -16.84 -25.75 -17.73
N ARG A 21 -17.87 -26.14 -18.50
CA ARG A 21 -18.37 -25.34 -19.64
C ARG A 21 -18.99 -24.07 -19.10
N LEU A 22 -18.39 -22.91 -19.40
CA LEU A 22 -18.93 -21.62 -19.08
C LEU A 22 -20.21 -21.36 -19.90
N ASN A 23 -21.29 -20.97 -19.25
CA ASN A 23 -22.50 -20.50 -19.92
C ASN A 23 -22.21 -19.17 -20.61
N VAL A 24 -22.31 -19.17 -21.92
CA VAL A 24 -22.18 -17.97 -22.76
C VAL A 24 -23.40 -17.10 -22.51
N GLY A 25 -23.32 -16.09 -21.65
CA GLY A 25 -24.44 -15.18 -21.38
C GLY A 25 -24.29 -14.27 -20.16
N GLU A 26 -23.32 -14.48 -19.27
CA GLU A 26 -23.08 -13.56 -18.16
C GLU A 26 -22.20 -12.38 -18.61
N SER A 27 -22.63 -11.17 -18.26
CA SER A 27 -21.82 -9.96 -18.48
C SER A 27 -20.51 -10.07 -17.70
N VAL A 28 -19.42 -10.11 -18.43
CA VAL A 28 -18.08 -10.26 -17.84
C VAL A 28 -17.77 -9.00 -17.04
N LYS A 29 -17.67 -9.13 -15.72
CA LYS A 29 -17.22 -8.05 -14.84
C LYS A 29 -15.78 -7.68 -15.17
N MET A 30 -15.54 -6.38 -15.38
CA MET A 30 -14.18 -5.89 -15.58
C MET A 30 -13.45 -5.80 -14.23
N ILE A 31 -12.33 -6.50 -14.10
CA ILE A 31 -11.39 -6.32 -12.99
C ILE A 31 -10.93 -4.87 -13.00
N LYS A 32 -11.06 -4.20 -11.84
CA LYS A 32 -10.57 -2.84 -11.67
C LYS A 32 -9.41 -2.85 -10.69
N MET A 33 -8.31 -2.21 -11.08
CA MET A 33 -7.16 -1.92 -10.23
C MET A 33 -7.03 -0.41 -10.11
N ASP A 34 -6.87 0.06 -8.86
CA ASP A 34 -6.85 1.50 -8.56
C ASP A 34 -5.71 1.78 -7.57
N TRP A 35 -4.69 2.48 -8.04
CA TRP A 35 -3.52 2.83 -7.25
C TRP A 35 -3.71 4.15 -6.52
N SER A 36 -3.22 4.23 -5.30
CA SER A 36 -3.33 5.42 -4.46
C SER A 36 -2.22 5.48 -3.41
N ILE A 37 -1.98 6.66 -2.87
CA ILE A 37 -1.15 6.85 -1.69
C ILE A 37 -2.04 6.71 -0.45
N ASP A 38 -1.83 5.68 0.36
CA ASP A 38 -2.68 5.39 1.53
C ASP A 38 -2.16 6.04 2.82
N ARG A 39 -0.86 6.32 2.92
CA ARG A 39 -0.26 6.99 4.08
C ARG A 39 1.06 7.66 3.72
N ILE A 40 1.27 8.83 4.30
CA ILE A 40 2.50 9.60 4.20
C ILE A 40 2.98 9.97 5.59
N THR A 41 4.29 9.87 5.82
CA THR A 41 4.94 10.53 6.96
C THR A 41 6.05 11.42 6.42
N ILE A 42 5.94 12.72 6.67
CA ILE A 42 6.94 13.72 6.34
C ILE A 42 7.71 14.08 7.61
N VAL A 43 9.02 14.21 7.49
CA VAL A 43 9.95 14.62 8.54
C VAL A 43 10.77 15.78 8.01
N GLY A 44 11.08 16.73 8.86
CA GLY A 44 11.94 17.86 8.52
C GLY A 44 12.47 18.56 9.77
N THR A 45 13.39 19.50 9.55
CA THR A 45 13.80 20.44 10.60
C THR A 45 12.67 21.44 10.80
N LEU A 46 12.26 21.66 12.04
CA LEU A 46 11.19 22.58 12.36
C LEU A 46 11.64 24.03 12.10
N ASN A 47 10.78 24.81 11.49
CA ASN A 47 10.99 26.24 11.34
C ASN A 47 10.77 26.92 12.67
N GLU A 48 11.80 27.55 13.22
CA GLU A 48 11.78 28.19 14.54
C GLU A 48 10.72 29.30 14.67
N ASN A 49 10.19 29.81 13.58
CA ASN A 49 9.11 30.80 13.59
C ASN A 49 7.73 30.21 13.91
N ILE A 50 7.61 28.88 13.93
CA ILE A 50 6.31 28.18 14.07
C ILE A 50 6.20 27.45 15.40
N TYR A 51 7.31 27.19 16.08
CA TYR A 51 7.28 26.60 17.42
C TYR A 51 8.14 27.37 18.41
N TYR A 52 7.76 27.34 19.66
CA TYR A 52 8.52 27.95 20.73
C TYR A 52 8.39 27.15 22.03
N HIS A 53 9.40 27.28 22.89
CA HIS A 53 9.37 26.73 24.22
C HIS A 53 8.71 27.76 25.19
N THR A 54 7.80 27.27 26.02
CA THR A 54 7.32 28.04 27.15
C THR A 54 8.34 28.05 28.28
N GLN A 55 8.15 28.90 29.28
CA GLN A 55 8.99 28.96 30.50
C GLN A 55 9.08 27.63 31.27
N ASN A 56 8.18 26.69 31.00
CA ASN A 56 8.14 25.35 31.60
C ASN A 56 8.63 24.23 30.65
N ASP A 57 9.40 24.55 29.59
CA ASP A 57 9.86 23.63 28.56
C ASP A 57 8.72 22.88 27.82
N VAL A 58 7.52 23.44 27.81
CA VAL A 58 6.42 22.90 27.02
C VAL A 58 6.51 23.47 25.61
N LEU A 59 6.66 22.60 24.63
CA LEU A 59 6.63 22.96 23.22
C LEU A 59 5.22 23.35 22.80
N ILE A 60 5.09 24.53 22.20
CA ILE A 60 3.83 25.01 21.61
C ILE A 60 4.09 25.25 20.13
N LEU A 61 3.28 24.61 19.27
CA LEU A 61 3.16 25.03 17.87
C LEU A 61 2.33 26.31 17.81
N ASP A 62 2.70 27.21 16.92
CA ASP A 62 1.84 28.37 16.62
C ASP A 62 0.61 27.89 15.85
N PHE A 63 -0.42 27.55 16.61
CA PHE A 63 -1.68 27.05 16.10
C PHE A 63 -2.53 28.10 15.39
N GLU A 64 -2.26 29.39 15.54
CA GLU A 64 -3.01 30.38 14.79
C GLU A 64 -2.79 30.24 13.28
N GLN A 65 -1.59 29.89 12.85
CA GLN A 65 -1.36 29.56 11.46
C GLN A 65 -2.09 28.30 11.04
N LEU A 66 -2.10 27.26 11.87
CA LEU A 66 -2.86 26.05 11.65
C LEU A 66 -4.38 26.28 11.74
N MET A 67 -4.84 27.15 12.63
CA MET A 67 -6.26 27.46 12.79
C MET A 67 -6.82 28.28 11.63
N ARG A 68 -6.01 29.04 10.91
CA ARG A 68 -6.42 29.66 9.63
C ARG A 68 -6.69 28.62 8.55
N VAL A 69 -6.10 27.44 8.66
CA VAL A 69 -6.40 26.24 7.87
C VAL A 69 -7.80 25.70 8.19
N ASN A 70 -8.33 26.04 9.35
CA ASN A 70 -9.52 25.42 9.92
C ASN A 70 -10.74 26.35 10.00
N GLU A 71 -10.99 27.22 9.06
CA GLU A 71 -12.28 27.98 9.07
C GLU A 71 -13.47 26.99 9.12
N GLY A 72 -13.66 26.37 10.29
CA GLY A 72 -14.82 25.56 10.67
C GLY A 72 -14.71 24.03 10.50
N ASN A 73 -13.59 23.46 10.05
CA ASN A 73 -13.55 22.03 9.63
C ASN A 73 -12.72 21.07 10.49
N GLY A 74 -12.22 21.51 11.63
CA GLY A 74 -11.47 20.61 12.53
C GLY A 74 -10.72 21.39 13.62
N HIS A 75 -10.10 20.65 14.54
CA HIS A 75 -9.32 21.22 15.63
C HIS A 75 -8.14 20.31 16.00
N LEU A 76 -7.20 20.90 16.74
CA LEU A 76 -6.04 20.18 17.24
C LEU A 76 -6.26 19.73 18.66
N LYS A 77 -6.01 18.45 18.91
CA LYS A 77 -5.98 17.85 20.24
C LYS A 77 -4.54 17.54 20.62
N ALA A 78 -4.08 18.06 21.74
CA ALA A 78 -2.79 17.68 22.29
C ALA A 78 -2.78 16.20 22.68
N VAL A 79 -1.68 15.51 22.36
CA VAL A 79 -1.45 14.09 22.66
C VAL A 79 -0.08 13.98 23.34
N GLY A 80 -0.09 13.86 24.66
CA GLY A 80 1.14 13.89 25.43
C GLY A 80 1.78 15.29 25.43
N ASN A 81 3.12 15.34 25.56
CA ASN A 81 3.84 16.60 25.73
C ASN A 81 4.43 17.18 24.44
N ASN A 82 4.38 16.43 23.34
CA ASN A 82 5.06 16.77 22.08
C ASN A 82 4.33 16.34 20.83
N GLY A 83 3.05 15.97 20.94
CA GLY A 83 2.24 15.51 19.83
C GLY A 83 0.86 16.15 19.79
N TRP A 84 0.28 16.20 18.60
CA TRP A 84 -1.05 16.74 18.33
C TRP A 84 -1.75 15.90 17.27
N GLN A 85 -3.05 15.73 17.45
CA GLN A 85 -3.93 15.16 16.44
C GLN A 85 -4.72 16.29 15.78
N LEU A 86 -4.70 16.33 14.47
CA LEU A 86 -5.66 17.12 13.69
C LEU A 86 -6.92 16.27 13.52
N VAL A 87 -8.02 16.76 14.01
CA VAL A 87 -9.32 16.06 14.05
C VAL A 87 -10.31 16.87 13.22
N ASP A 88 -11.10 16.20 12.40
CA ASP A 88 -12.13 16.84 11.59
C ASP A 88 -13.40 17.17 12.39
N GLN A 89 -14.41 17.75 11.73
CA GLN A 89 -15.70 18.08 12.34
C GLN A 89 -16.48 16.86 12.88
N HIS A 90 -16.11 15.65 12.47
CA HIS A 90 -16.71 14.39 12.92
C HIS A 90 -15.87 13.68 14.00
N GLU A 91 -14.89 14.39 14.57
CA GLU A 91 -13.94 13.84 15.54
C GLU A 91 -13.06 12.70 14.99
N GLU A 92 -12.96 12.57 13.66
CA GLU A 92 -12.04 11.63 13.03
C GLU A 92 -10.63 12.20 12.99
N ASN A 93 -9.64 11.40 13.38
CA ASN A 93 -8.23 11.77 13.28
C ASN A 93 -7.78 11.71 11.83
N ILE A 94 -7.40 12.87 11.26
CA ILE A 94 -6.93 13.00 9.88
C ILE A 94 -5.40 13.13 9.78
N ALA A 95 -4.74 13.68 10.79
CA ALA A 95 -3.28 13.78 10.84
C ALA A 95 -2.76 13.73 12.27
N TYR A 96 -1.51 13.29 12.42
CA TYR A 96 -0.76 13.31 13.66
C TYR A 96 0.54 14.09 13.46
N ILE A 97 0.79 15.06 14.30
CA ILE A 97 1.99 15.92 14.29
C ILE A 97 2.78 15.62 15.57
N GLU A 98 4.09 15.51 15.47
CA GLU A 98 4.95 15.25 16.63
C GLU A 98 6.29 15.98 16.50
N ILE A 99 6.74 16.56 17.60
CA ILE A 99 8.11 17.04 17.74
C ILE A 99 8.95 15.92 18.32
N LEU A 100 10.04 15.57 17.62
CA LEU A 100 10.83 14.40 17.93
C LEU A 100 11.78 14.67 19.12
N LYS A 101 11.50 14.05 20.26
CA LYS A 101 12.31 14.22 21.50
C LYS A 101 13.79 13.84 21.35
N TRP A 102 14.05 12.88 20.44
CA TRP A 102 15.40 12.29 20.26
C TRP A 102 16.19 12.95 19.14
N GLN A 103 15.60 13.91 18.44
CA GLN A 103 16.20 14.66 17.35
C GLN A 103 15.81 16.12 17.53
N GLU A 104 16.64 16.85 18.28
CA GLU A 104 16.42 18.26 18.56
C GLU A 104 16.14 19.07 17.28
N GLY A 105 15.12 19.91 17.32
CA GLY A 105 14.71 20.73 16.18
C GLY A 105 14.05 19.96 15.04
N LYS A 106 13.68 18.68 15.19
CA LYS A 106 12.98 17.92 14.16
C LYS A 106 11.55 17.56 14.57
N GLY A 107 10.68 17.55 13.58
CA GLY A 107 9.30 17.12 13.71
C GLY A 107 8.88 16.17 12.62
N ARG A 108 7.70 15.57 12.79
CA ARG A 108 7.06 14.75 11.78
C ARG A 108 5.56 15.03 11.71
N ILE A 109 4.99 14.84 10.53
CA ILE A 109 3.56 14.76 10.31
C ILE A 109 3.22 13.45 9.62
N ASP A 110 2.15 12.79 10.08
CA ASP A 110 1.71 11.50 9.60
C ASP A 110 0.21 11.57 9.27
N PHE A 111 -0.17 11.23 8.05
CA PHE A 111 -1.56 11.34 7.58
C PHE A 111 -1.87 10.39 6.42
N ASN A 112 -3.17 10.21 6.15
CA ASN A 112 -3.67 9.55 4.95
C ASN A 112 -4.23 10.60 4.00
N PRO A 113 -3.63 10.84 2.80
CA PRO A 113 -4.09 11.84 1.86
C PRO A 113 -5.56 11.68 1.46
N ASN A 114 -6.03 10.43 1.32
CA ASN A 114 -7.40 10.12 0.93
C ASN A 114 -8.47 10.50 1.99
N LYS A 115 -8.03 10.83 3.21
CA LYS A 115 -8.92 11.31 4.27
C LYS A 115 -9.02 12.83 4.33
N ILE A 116 -8.17 13.52 3.60
CA ILE A 116 -8.09 14.97 3.61
C ILE A 116 -8.98 15.50 2.50
N SER A 117 -9.97 16.32 2.84
CA SER A 117 -10.82 16.98 1.85
C SER A 117 -9.99 17.90 0.94
N GLN A 118 -10.40 18.08 -0.30
CA GLN A 118 -9.72 19.00 -1.23
C GLN A 118 -9.55 20.40 -0.66
N PHE A 119 -10.55 20.88 0.07
CA PHE A 119 -10.51 22.19 0.72
C PHE A 119 -9.39 22.26 1.78
N LEU A 120 -9.22 21.20 2.57
CA LEU A 120 -8.21 21.14 3.61
C LEU A 120 -6.81 20.83 3.06
N ALA A 121 -6.73 20.14 1.90
CA ALA A 121 -5.47 19.70 1.33
C ALA A 121 -4.52 20.85 1.01
N SER A 122 -4.98 21.89 0.33
CA SER A 122 -4.14 23.05 -0.04
C SER A 122 -3.59 23.77 1.21
N SER A 123 -4.43 23.95 2.22
CA SER A 123 -4.01 24.58 3.48
C SER A 123 -3.01 23.71 4.24
N MET A 124 -3.21 22.39 4.23
CA MET A 124 -2.32 21.45 4.90
C MET A 124 -0.98 21.30 4.20
N LYS A 125 -0.94 21.34 2.86
CA LYS A 125 0.30 21.39 2.07
C LYS A 125 1.11 22.64 2.41
N LYS A 126 0.45 23.80 2.40
CA LYS A 126 1.08 25.06 2.81
C LYS A 126 1.62 24.99 4.24
N PHE A 127 0.84 24.47 5.18
CA PHE A 127 1.26 24.30 6.56
C PHE A 127 2.51 23.41 6.68
N ILE A 128 2.56 22.28 5.98
CA ILE A 128 3.72 21.37 5.98
C ILE A 128 4.96 22.07 5.45
N HIS A 129 4.81 22.85 4.38
CA HIS A 129 5.89 23.63 3.79
C HIS A 129 6.39 24.71 4.75
N ASP A 130 5.49 25.39 5.47
CA ASP A 130 5.86 26.43 6.44
C ASP A 130 6.47 25.81 7.72
N LEU A 131 6.00 24.62 8.11
CA LEU A 131 6.45 23.93 9.33
C LEU A 131 7.86 23.37 9.22
N PHE A 132 8.25 22.87 8.06
CA PHE A 132 9.50 22.14 7.88
C PHE A 132 10.47 22.86 6.93
N LEU A 133 11.71 22.95 7.37
CA LEU A 133 12.86 23.18 6.50
C LEU A 133 13.33 21.82 5.98
N GLU A 134 13.56 21.72 4.66
CA GLU A 134 14.02 20.48 4.00
C GLU A 134 13.14 19.25 4.30
N PRO A 135 11.82 19.32 4.06
CA PRO A 135 10.94 18.19 4.30
C PRO A 135 11.29 17.01 3.38
N HIS A 136 11.17 15.81 3.93
CA HIS A 136 11.35 14.57 3.16
C HIS A 136 10.42 13.46 3.68
N PHE A 137 10.16 12.47 2.83
CA PHE A 137 9.37 11.32 3.23
C PHE A 137 10.19 10.39 4.13
N SER A 138 9.65 10.06 5.28
CA SER A 138 10.13 8.97 6.13
C SER A 138 9.26 7.71 6.02
N ARG A 139 8.06 7.84 5.43
CA ARG A 139 7.14 6.76 5.07
C ARG A 139 6.27 7.16 3.90
N ALA A 140 6.09 6.22 2.99
CA ALA A 140 5.06 6.26 1.96
C ALA A 140 4.42 4.87 1.85
N ASP A 141 3.10 4.79 1.98
CA ASP A 141 2.35 3.55 1.76
C ASP A 141 1.63 3.68 0.42
N VAL A 142 2.07 2.88 -0.54
CA VAL A 142 1.46 2.80 -1.87
C VAL A 142 0.51 1.63 -1.89
N ALA A 143 -0.73 1.84 -2.28
CA ALA A 143 -1.78 0.84 -2.24
C ALA A 143 -2.45 0.66 -3.59
N CYS A 144 -2.84 -0.60 -3.89
CA CYS A 144 -3.67 -0.94 -5.04
C CYS A 144 -4.94 -1.64 -4.57
N ASP A 145 -6.09 -1.11 -4.92
CA ASP A 145 -7.37 -1.78 -4.76
C ASP A 145 -7.60 -2.75 -5.92
N LEU A 146 -7.87 -4.00 -5.58
CA LEU A 146 -8.12 -5.11 -6.50
C LEU A 146 -9.62 -5.45 -6.38
N ILE A 147 -10.41 -4.96 -7.33
CA ILE A 147 -11.87 -5.11 -7.31
C ILE A 147 -12.28 -6.18 -8.30
N ASP A 148 -13.14 -7.08 -7.85
CA ASP A 148 -13.69 -8.21 -8.60
C ASP A 148 -12.61 -9.22 -9.10
N VAL A 149 -11.44 -9.24 -8.44
CA VAL A 149 -10.46 -10.34 -8.58
C VAL A 149 -10.91 -11.51 -7.70
N PRO A 150 -11.00 -12.75 -8.22
CA PRO A 150 -11.45 -13.88 -7.44
C PRO A 150 -10.62 -14.14 -6.18
N ASP A 151 -11.30 -14.44 -5.06
CA ASP A 151 -10.64 -14.71 -3.76
C ASP A 151 -9.60 -15.83 -3.87
N GLU A 152 -9.92 -16.90 -4.62
CA GLU A 152 -9.05 -18.05 -4.79
C GLU A 152 -7.71 -17.68 -5.42
N PHE A 153 -7.74 -16.73 -6.35
CA PHE A 153 -6.54 -16.24 -7.01
C PHE A 153 -5.68 -15.43 -6.05
N ILE A 154 -6.27 -14.47 -5.37
CA ILE A 154 -5.57 -13.59 -4.42
C ILE A 154 -4.99 -14.39 -3.25
N THR A 155 -5.74 -15.33 -2.68
CA THR A 155 -5.30 -16.10 -1.51
C THR A 155 -4.12 -17.02 -1.80
N GLN A 156 -3.82 -17.26 -3.07
CA GLN A 156 -2.71 -18.10 -3.52
C GLN A 156 -1.46 -17.31 -3.90
N TYR A 157 -1.57 -16.00 -4.04
CA TYR A 157 -0.42 -15.14 -4.28
C TYR A 157 0.59 -15.22 -3.14
N ARG A 158 1.86 -15.28 -3.48
CA ARG A 158 2.97 -15.36 -2.53
C ARG A 158 4.11 -14.44 -2.96
N VAL A 159 4.77 -13.87 -1.99
CA VAL A 159 6.06 -13.20 -2.18
C VAL A 159 7.15 -14.27 -2.11
N VAL A 160 8.03 -14.26 -3.08
CA VAL A 160 9.15 -15.21 -3.13
C VAL A 160 10.17 -14.82 -2.07
N ASP A 161 10.52 -15.79 -1.20
CA ASP A 161 11.57 -15.66 -0.19
C ASP A 161 11.43 -14.44 0.74
N PRO A 162 10.29 -14.25 1.38
CA PRO A 162 10.11 -13.15 2.30
C PRO A 162 10.96 -13.36 3.57
N VAL A 163 11.45 -12.26 4.15
CA VAL A 163 12.14 -12.29 5.47
C VAL A 163 11.24 -12.85 6.57
N SER A 164 9.94 -12.59 6.46
CA SER A 164 8.91 -13.17 7.32
C SER A 164 7.57 -13.21 6.60
N PHE A 165 6.74 -14.20 6.96
CA PHE A 165 5.38 -14.33 6.47
C PHE A 165 4.41 -14.54 7.64
N LYS A 166 3.34 -13.75 7.69
CA LYS A 166 2.31 -13.84 8.73
C LYS A 166 0.93 -13.77 8.11
N PRO A 167 0.28 -14.92 7.88
CA PRO A 167 -1.12 -14.97 7.48
C PRO A 167 -2.04 -14.79 8.68
N ILE A 168 -3.21 -14.16 8.47
CA ILE A 168 -4.29 -14.05 9.43
C ILE A 168 -5.54 -14.64 8.77
N TYR A 169 -6.10 -15.64 9.42
CA TYR A 169 -7.31 -16.32 8.99
C TYR A 169 -8.51 -15.90 9.85
N GLY A 170 -9.64 -15.69 9.21
CA GLY A 170 -10.90 -15.43 9.90
C GLY A 170 -11.50 -16.69 10.51
N ARG A 171 -12.66 -16.51 11.17
CA ARG A 171 -13.40 -17.63 11.79
C ARG A 171 -13.82 -18.72 10.81
N SER A 172 -14.01 -18.35 9.54
CA SER A 172 -14.32 -19.30 8.45
C SER A 172 -13.14 -20.15 7.99
N GLY A 173 -11.94 -19.93 8.53
CA GLY A 173 -10.70 -20.53 8.05
C GLY A 173 -10.20 -19.93 6.74
N LYS A 174 -10.86 -18.90 6.20
CA LYS A 174 -10.39 -18.18 5.00
C LYS A 174 -9.33 -17.16 5.36
N LEU A 175 -8.34 -16.97 4.47
CA LEU A 175 -7.34 -15.92 4.60
C LEU A 175 -8.04 -14.55 4.52
N GLU A 176 -7.76 -13.69 5.47
CA GLU A 176 -8.28 -12.31 5.50
C GLU A 176 -7.16 -11.27 5.34
N THR A 177 -5.94 -11.59 5.82
CA THR A 177 -4.79 -10.72 5.68
C THR A 177 -3.51 -11.55 5.59
N ALA A 178 -2.59 -11.13 4.72
CA ALA A 178 -1.24 -11.65 4.63
C ALA A 178 -0.22 -10.52 4.75
N TYR A 179 0.82 -10.72 5.58
CA TYR A 179 1.94 -9.82 5.70
C TYR A 179 3.22 -10.53 5.24
N TRP A 180 4.01 -9.85 4.42
CA TRP A 180 5.37 -10.24 4.06
C TRP A 180 6.34 -9.14 4.48
N GLY A 181 7.38 -9.53 5.19
CA GLY A 181 8.29 -8.61 5.85
C GLY A 181 7.85 -8.23 7.27
N SER A 182 8.81 -7.84 8.09
CA SER A 182 8.60 -7.42 9.47
C SER A 182 7.95 -6.03 9.54
N ARG A 183 7.14 -5.79 10.56
CA ARG A 183 6.56 -4.46 10.83
C ARG A 183 7.62 -3.37 11.06
N ALA A 184 8.81 -3.76 11.53
CA ALA A 184 9.92 -2.85 11.77
C ALA A 184 10.84 -2.69 10.54
N SER A 185 10.66 -3.48 9.48
CA SER A 185 11.48 -3.41 8.27
C SER A 185 11.17 -2.14 7.47
N GLU A 186 12.12 -1.76 6.62
CA GLU A 186 11.94 -0.61 5.73
C GLU A 186 10.93 -0.87 4.62
N ARG A 187 10.66 -2.14 4.32
CA ARG A 187 9.61 -2.57 3.39
C ARG A 187 8.78 -3.68 4.02
N GLN A 188 7.48 -3.49 4.04
CA GLN A 188 6.50 -4.52 4.38
C GLN A 188 5.41 -4.53 3.31
N ILE A 189 5.05 -5.72 2.86
CA ILE A 189 3.93 -5.92 1.93
C ILE A 189 2.76 -6.48 2.75
N ARG A 190 1.59 -5.94 2.52
CA ARG A 190 0.34 -6.38 3.13
C ARG A 190 -0.70 -6.59 2.04
N MET A 191 -1.37 -7.72 2.05
CA MET A 191 -2.55 -7.96 1.23
C MET A 191 -3.71 -8.35 2.13
N TYR A 192 -4.86 -7.70 1.99
CA TYR A 192 -5.99 -7.95 2.88
C TYR A 192 -7.34 -7.76 2.19
N ASN A 193 -8.34 -8.46 2.72
CA ASN A 193 -9.72 -8.35 2.27
C ASN A 193 -10.30 -6.99 2.71
N LYS A 194 -10.29 -6.03 1.78
CA LYS A 194 -10.76 -4.66 2.01
C LYS A 194 -12.27 -4.61 2.18
N LYS A 195 -13.01 -5.49 1.51
CA LYS A 195 -14.47 -5.59 1.65
C LYS A 195 -14.84 -5.88 3.10
N LEU A 196 -14.25 -6.92 3.71
CA LEU A 196 -14.47 -7.26 5.11
C LEU A 196 -14.08 -6.12 6.07
N GLU A 197 -12.97 -5.42 5.77
CA GLU A 197 -12.57 -4.26 6.57
C GLU A 197 -13.63 -3.13 6.51
N GLN A 198 -14.18 -2.82 5.33
CA GLN A 198 -15.20 -1.80 5.18
C GLN A 198 -16.51 -2.20 5.88
N GLU A 199 -16.93 -3.45 5.72
CA GLU A 199 -18.12 -4.01 6.39
C GLU A 199 -17.98 -3.97 7.93
N ALA A 200 -16.80 -4.34 8.47
CA ALA A 200 -16.52 -4.25 9.91
C ALA A 200 -16.57 -2.81 10.43
N LYS A 201 -16.21 -1.83 9.62
CA LYS A 201 -16.31 -0.40 9.90
C LYS A 201 -17.71 0.17 9.63
N ARG A 202 -18.68 -0.67 9.26
CA ARG A 202 -20.05 -0.28 8.88
C ARG A 202 -20.11 0.74 7.75
N LYS A 203 -19.13 0.72 6.84
CA LYS A 203 -19.13 1.55 5.63
C LYS A 203 -19.92 0.87 4.53
N ILE A 204 -20.52 1.67 3.66
CA ILE A 204 -21.30 1.17 2.52
C ILE A 204 -20.32 0.61 1.48
N VAL A 205 -20.48 -0.67 1.17
CA VAL A 205 -19.82 -1.32 0.03
C VAL A 205 -20.84 -1.41 -1.10
N PRO A 206 -20.50 -0.98 -2.34
CA PRO A 206 -21.40 -1.12 -3.48
C PRO A 206 -21.82 -2.58 -3.67
N LYS A 207 -23.11 -2.82 -3.96
CA LYS A 207 -23.66 -4.18 -4.06
C LYS A 207 -23.11 -4.97 -5.24
N GLU A 208 -22.67 -4.28 -6.28
CA GLU A 208 -22.05 -4.82 -7.48
C GLU A 208 -20.64 -5.35 -7.27
N VAL A 209 -19.96 -4.96 -6.18
CA VAL A 209 -18.61 -5.41 -5.84
C VAL A 209 -18.68 -6.78 -5.18
N GLU A 210 -18.22 -7.82 -5.86
CA GLU A 210 -18.17 -9.18 -5.33
C GLU A 210 -16.98 -9.39 -4.40
N THR A 211 -15.80 -9.01 -4.85
CA THR A 211 -14.56 -9.09 -4.07
C THR A 211 -13.86 -7.73 -4.06
N TRP A 212 -13.20 -7.42 -2.96
CA TRP A 212 -12.36 -6.23 -2.86
C TRP A 212 -11.19 -6.53 -1.94
N TRP A 213 -10.04 -6.67 -2.56
CA TRP A 213 -8.76 -6.83 -1.88
C TRP A 213 -7.93 -5.57 -2.01
N ARG A 214 -7.00 -5.37 -1.09
CA ARG A 214 -6.01 -4.30 -1.18
C ARG A 214 -4.62 -4.87 -0.98
N LEU A 215 -3.76 -4.59 -1.96
CA LEU A 215 -2.31 -4.71 -1.85
C LEU A 215 -1.77 -3.38 -1.32
N GLU A 216 -0.95 -3.41 -0.27
CA GLU A 216 -0.36 -2.24 0.36
C GLU A 216 1.14 -2.46 0.55
N LEU A 217 1.95 -1.57 0.01
CA LEU A 217 3.39 -1.57 0.14
C LEU A 217 3.78 -0.45 1.11
N GLN A 218 4.21 -0.83 2.31
CA GLN A 218 4.63 0.11 3.33
C GLN A 218 6.14 0.33 3.23
N LEU A 219 6.53 1.51 2.77
CA LEU A 219 7.91 1.89 2.53
C LEU A 219 8.35 2.91 3.59
N ARG A 220 9.53 2.71 4.17
CA ARG A 220 10.05 3.55 5.26
C ARG A 220 11.49 3.95 5.01
N ARG A 221 11.90 5.08 5.62
CA ARG A 221 13.26 5.65 5.52
C ARG A 221 13.65 5.89 4.05
N GLY A 222 14.87 5.55 3.66
CA GLY A 222 15.33 5.72 2.29
C GLY A 222 14.45 5.08 1.23
N LYS A 223 13.81 3.95 1.57
CA LYS A 223 12.86 3.27 0.66
C LYS A 223 11.56 4.06 0.39
N ALA A 224 11.21 5.00 1.25
CA ALA A 224 10.09 5.90 0.99
C ALA A 224 10.43 6.97 -0.05
N THR A 225 11.69 7.37 -0.15
CA THR A 225 12.19 8.27 -1.20
C THR A 225 12.23 7.56 -2.55
N ASP A 226 12.69 6.30 -2.55
CA ASP A 226 12.81 5.46 -3.75
C ASP A 226 11.53 4.63 -3.98
N TRP A 227 10.37 5.19 -3.64
CA TRP A 227 9.10 4.48 -3.61
C TRP A 227 8.75 3.81 -4.94
N TYR A 228 9.04 4.45 -6.06
CA TYR A 228 8.71 3.95 -7.39
C TYR A 228 9.46 2.64 -7.69
N GLU A 229 10.78 2.65 -7.55
CA GLU A 229 11.63 1.47 -7.75
C GLU A 229 11.26 0.36 -6.75
N MET A 230 10.93 0.74 -5.51
CA MET A 230 10.55 -0.22 -4.48
C MET A 230 9.21 -0.90 -4.77
N VAL A 231 8.26 -0.20 -5.39
CA VAL A 231 7.01 -0.82 -5.85
C VAL A 231 7.30 -1.81 -6.97
N GLN A 232 8.08 -1.42 -7.98
CA GLN A 232 8.47 -2.32 -9.08
C GLN A 232 9.17 -3.58 -8.57
N GLU A 233 10.20 -3.44 -7.73
CA GLU A 233 10.90 -4.58 -7.11
C GLU A 233 9.97 -5.48 -6.30
N SER A 234 8.98 -4.89 -5.64
CA SER A 234 8.01 -5.65 -4.86
C SER A 234 7.09 -6.46 -5.75
N LEU A 235 6.60 -5.88 -6.84
CA LEU A 235 5.78 -6.59 -7.84
C LEU A 235 6.59 -7.72 -8.50
N ASP A 236 7.89 -7.54 -8.73
CA ASP A 236 8.78 -8.58 -9.25
C ASP A 236 8.98 -9.76 -8.28
N SER A 237 8.68 -9.56 -7.01
CA SER A 237 8.80 -10.61 -5.99
C SER A 237 7.53 -11.46 -5.83
N PHE A 238 6.43 -11.12 -6.51
CA PHE A 238 5.19 -11.90 -6.46
C PHE A 238 5.25 -13.13 -7.35
N ALA A 239 4.62 -14.20 -6.92
CA ALA A 239 4.43 -15.43 -7.68
C ALA A 239 3.07 -16.05 -7.40
N SER A 240 2.43 -16.59 -8.44
CA SER A 240 1.25 -17.43 -8.32
C SER A 240 1.61 -18.89 -8.51
N PRO A 241 1.28 -19.80 -7.58
CA PRO A 241 1.57 -21.22 -7.71
C PRO A 241 0.70 -21.92 -8.75
N HIS A 242 -0.24 -21.23 -9.39
CA HIS A 242 -1.10 -21.79 -10.43
C HIS A 242 -0.52 -21.71 -11.81
N TYR A 243 0.31 -20.69 -12.06
CA TYR A 243 0.84 -20.44 -13.37
C TYR A 243 2.26 -20.97 -13.49
N PHE A 244 2.45 -21.93 -14.37
CA PHE A 244 3.76 -22.41 -14.80
C PHE A 244 3.70 -22.71 -16.28
N PRO A 245 4.65 -22.23 -17.10
CA PRO A 245 4.78 -22.60 -18.49
C PRO A 245 4.88 -24.11 -18.66
N GLU A 246 4.46 -24.61 -19.83
CA GLU A 246 4.44 -26.03 -20.12
C GLU A 246 5.84 -26.69 -20.09
N ASP A 247 6.88 -25.93 -20.38
CA ASP A 247 8.28 -26.36 -20.39
C ASP A 247 8.89 -26.54 -19.00
N VAL A 248 8.23 -26.04 -17.94
CA VAL A 248 8.71 -26.22 -16.57
C VAL A 248 8.50 -27.66 -16.13
N LYS A 249 9.61 -28.30 -15.71
CA LYS A 249 9.60 -29.71 -15.27
C LYS A 249 8.60 -29.92 -14.13
N THR A 250 7.83 -31.00 -14.23
CA THR A 250 6.78 -31.33 -13.23
C THR A 250 7.33 -31.40 -11.82
N LEU A 251 8.54 -31.92 -11.59
CA LEU A 251 9.16 -31.97 -10.27
C LEU A 251 9.43 -30.56 -9.72
N ASP A 252 9.93 -29.65 -10.56
CA ASP A 252 10.19 -28.27 -10.14
C ASP A 252 8.88 -27.55 -9.78
N ARG A 253 7.81 -27.75 -10.55
CA ARG A 253 6.48 -27.22 -10.22
C ARG A 253 5.98 -27.71 -8.87
N VAL A 254 6.09 -29.01 -8.60
CA VAL A 254 5.66 -29.61 -7.33
C VAL A 254 6.49 -29.05 -6.16
N MET A 255 7.82 -28.99 -6.32
CA MET A 255 8.69 -28.41 -5.29
C MET A 255 8.37 -26.94 -5.01
N ILE A 256 8.21 -26.13 -6.06
CA ILE A 256 7.87 -24.70 -5.89
C ILE A 256 6.53 -24.54 -5.18
N LYS A 257 5.50 -25.31 -5.55
CA LYS A 257 4.19 -25.28 -4.86
C LYS A 257 4.33 -25.60 -3.37
N GLY A 258 5.11 -26.63 -3.03
CA GLY A 258 5.39 -26.98 -1.63
C GLY A 258 6.11 -25.86 -0.89
N LEU A 259 7.16 -25.27 -1.47
CA LEU A 259 7.95 -24.17 -0.88
C LEU A 259 7.17 -22.86 -0.75
N LEU A 260 6.21 -22.60 -1.64
CA LEU A 260 5.32 -21.44 -1.52
C LEU A 260 4.20 -21.68 -0.49
N TYR A 261 3.80 -22.93 -0.29
CA TYR A 261 2.83 -23.29 0.73
C TYR A 261 3.45 -23.26 2.13
N ASP A 262 4.61 -23.89 2.31
CA ASP A 262 5.37 -23.90 3.56
C ASP A 262 6.73 -23.23 3.37
N HIS A 263 6.82 -21.97 3.78
CA HIS A 263 8.05 -21.19 3.66
C HIS A 263 9.22 -21.71 4.51
N SER A 264 8.96 -22.49 5.56
CA SER A 264 10.01 -23.07 6.40
C SER A 264 10.87 -24.06 5.61
N GLU A 265 10.30 -24.72 4.62
CA GLU A 265 10.97 -25.68 3.75
C GLU A 265 12.08 -25.07 2.88
N TRP A 266 12.04 -23.73 2.65
CA TRP A 266 13.16 -23.06 2.00
C TRP A 266 14.49 -23.21 2.78
N SER A 267 14.44 -23.38 4.09
CA SER A 267 15.63 -23.59 4.91
C SER A 267 16.25 -24.99 4.75
N THR A 268 15.46 -25.98 4.36
CA THR A 268 15.86 -27.41 4.32
C THR A 268 16.54 -27.81 3.03
N ILE A 269 16.29 -27.11 1.93
CA ILE A 269 16.84 -27.42 0.60
C ILE A 269 18.26 -26.82 0.42
N SER A 270 19.06 -27.47 -0.47
CA SER A 270 20.41 -27.00 -0.77
C SER A 270 20.45 -25.61 -1.39
N ARG A 271 21.58 -24.91 -1.22
CA ARG A 271 21.79 -23.55 -1.75
C ARG A 271 21.60 -23.48 -3.27
N ASP A 272 22.12 -24.46 -4.00
CA ASP A 272 22.03 -24.48 -5.48
C ASP A 272 20.60 -24.72 -5.95
N LEU A 273 19.89 -25.64 -5.30
CA LEU A 273 18.49 -25.90 -5.58
C LEU A 273 17.63 -24.66 -5.27
N LYS A 274 17.88 -24.02 -4.13
CA LYS A 274 17.23 -22.75 -3.74
C LYS A 274 17.44 -21.66 -4.79
N TYR A 275 18.68 -21.46 -5.24
CA TYR A 275 18.99 -20.48 -6.28
C TYR A 275 18.27 -20.79 -7.60
N ARG A 276 18.28 -22.06 -8.04
CA ARG A 276 17.61 -22.49 -9.26
C ARG A 276 16.10 -22.28 -9.21
N LEU A 277 15.45 -22.69 -8.12
CA LEU A 277 14.00 -22.54 -7.96
C LEU A 277 13.55 -21.08 -7.83
N ARG A 278 14.35 -20.24 -7.13
CA ARG A 278 14.09 -18.79 -7.08
C ARG A 278 14.20 -18.11 -8.43
N LYS A 279 15.23 -18.47 -9.21
CA LYS A 279 15.40 -17.97 -10.58
C LYS A 279 14.20 -18.35 -11.44
N LEU A 280 13.75 -19.60 -11.34
CA LEU A 280 12.58 -20.08 -12.07
C LEU A 280 11.32 -19.31 -11.66
N LEU A 281 11.04 -19.17 -10.35
CA LEU A 281 9.92 -18.37 -9.85
C LEU A 281 9.94 -16.94 -10.36
N LYS A 282 11.11 -16.29 -10.34
CA LYS A 282 11.24 -14.91 -10.82
C LYS A 282 10.95 -14.78 -12.31
N GLN A 283 11.34 -15.77 -13.12
CA GLN A 283 11.01 -15.80 -14.53
C GLN A 283 9.52 -16.01 -14.78
N GLU A 284 8.90 -16.88 -14.00
CA GLU A 284 7.48 -17.21 -14.11
C GLU A 284 6.57 -16.10 -13.60
N SER A 285 6.96 -15.38 -12.52
CA SER A 285 6.21 -14.25 -12.03
C SER A 285 6.11 -13.11 -13.06
N GLN A 286 7.08 -13.01 -13.97
CA GLN A 286 7.02 -12.03 -15.07
C GLN A 286 5.96 -12.35 -16.13
N ASN A 287 5.52 -13.61 -16.18
CA ASN A 287 4.49 -14.08 -17.13
C ASN A 287 3.11 -14.22 -16.48
N ASP A 288 3.00 -14.01 -15.19
CA ASP A 288 1.74 -14.05 -14.47
C ASP A 288 0.88 -12.82 -14.80
N GLU A 289 -0.34 -13.06 -15.27
CA GLU A 289 -1.24 -12.02 -15.79
C GLU A 289 -1.62 -10.99 -14.73
N LEU A 290 -1.89 -11.40 -13.48
CA LEU A 290 -2.24 -10.47 -12.41
C LEU A 290 -1.06 -9.54 -12.11
N THR A 291 0.14 -10.09 -11.98
CA THR A 291 1.34 -9.31 -11.75
C THR A 291 1.64 -8.37 -12.93
N ASN A 292 1.45 -8.83 -14.16
CA ASN A 292 1.63 -8.00 -15.34
C ASN A 292 0.60 -6.85 -15.36
N HIS A 293 -0.65 -7.14 -15.03
CA HIS A 293 -1.68 -6.11 -14.96
C HIS A 293 -1.45 -5.13 -13.80
N LEU A 294 -0.97 -5.61 -12.64
CA LEU A 294 -0.52 -4.73 -11.55
C LEU A 294 0.61 -3.79 -12.00
N ARG A 295 1.59 -4.29 -12.76
CA ARG A 295 2.68 -3.45 -13.29
C ARG A 295 2.16 -2.43 -14.30
N GLU A 296 1.36 -2.87 -15.28
CA GLU A 296 0.80 -1.99 -16.30
C GLU A 296 -0.01 -0.86 -15.68
N THR A 297 -0.93 -1.16 -14.75
CA THR A 297 -1.75 -0.15 -14.08
C THR A 297 -0.93 0.73 -13.13
N PHE A 298 0.15 0.20 -12.52
CA PHE A 298 1.07 1.01 -11.74
C PHE A 298 1.81 2.03 -12.60
N GLU A 299 2.35 1.61 -13.75
CA GLU A 299 3.03 2.52 -14.70
C GLU A 299 2.09 3.61 -15.21
N GLU A 300 0.83 3.24 -15.53
CA GLU A 300 -0.19 4.21 -15.95
C GLU A 300 -0.52 5.24 -14.85
N SER A 301 -0.41 4.86 -13.58
CA SER A 301 -0.73 5.70 -12.42
C SER A 301 0.50 6.44 -11.86
N ALA A 302 1.71 6.04 -12.23
CA ALA A 302 2.95 6.48 -11.59
C ALA A 302 3.16 8.00 -11.62
N ASP A 303 2.87 8.65 -12.74
CA ASP A 303 3.01 10.11 -12.88
C ASP A 303 2.01 10.87 -12.00
N GLU A 304 0.81 10.34 -11.80
CA GLU A 304 -0.19 10.94 -10.91
C GLU A 304 0.20 10.78 -9.44
N LEU A 305 0.61 9.57 -9.04
CA LEU A 305 1.10 9.29 -7.69
C LEU A 305 2.33 10.14 -7.35
N LYS A 306 3.24 10.33 -8.30
CA LYS A 306 4.40 11.19 -8.14
C LYS A 306 3.99 12.63 -7.92
N ARG A 307 3.11 13.17 -8.76
CA ARG A 307 2.59 14.53 -8.60
C ARG A 307 1.92 14.71 -7.24
N GLU A 308 1.11 13.75 -6.81
CA GLU A 308 0.49 13.78 -5.50
C GLU A 308 1.54 13.89 -4.38
N LEU A 309 2.56 13.03 -4.38
CA LEU A 309 3.63 13.05 -3.38
C LEU A 309 4.43 14.37 -3.44
N ASP A 310 4.82 14.81 -4.62
CA ASP A 310 5.60 16.04 -4.80
C ASP A 310 4.83 17.27 -4.27
N THR A 311 3.51 17.35 -4.48
CA THR A 311 2.71 18.47 -3.97
C THR A 311 2.68 18.55 -2.44
N TRP A 312 2.77 17.41 -1.74
CA TRP A 312 2.84 17.38 -0.28
C TRP A 312 4.18 17.90 0.27
N LEU A 313 5.29 17.74 -0.47
CA LEU A 313 6.60 18.27 -0.09
C LEU A 313 6.77 19.73 -0.49
N LEU A 314 6.30 20.12 -1.67
CA LEU A 314 6.56 21.43 -2.26
C LEU A 314 5.55 22.51 -1.77
N GLY A 315 4.46 22.10 -1.15
CA GLY A 315 3.42 23.03 -0.66
C GLY A 315 2.66 23.76 -1.77
N LEU A 316 2.83 23.34 -3.02
CA LEU A 316 2.23 23.96 -4.19
C LEU A 316 1.19 23.00 -4.80
N ASP A 317 0.02 23.53 -5.14
CA ASP A 317 -0.84 22.84 -6.09
C ASP A 317 -0.19 23.03 -7.47
N VAL A 318 0.38 21.96 -8.02
CA VAL A 318 0.89 21.96 -9.39
C VAL A 318 -0.34 22.03 -10.29
N THR A 319 -0.62 23.24 -10.80
CA THR A 319 -1.67 23.51 -11.79
C THR A 319 -1.36 22.86 -13.12
#